data_650d21e5d3ad895aaf5f5b0a629fb29d
#
_entry.id   650d21e5d3ad895aaf5f5b0a629fb29d
#
_cell.length_a   1.000
_cell.length_b   1.000
_cell.length_c   1.000
_cell.angle_alpha   90.00
_cell.angle_beta   90.00
_cell.angle_gamma   90.00
#
_symmetry.space_group_name_H-M   'P 1'
#
loop_
_entity.id
_entity.type
_entity.pdbx_description
1 polymer ?
#
loop_
_entity_poly.entity_id
_entity_poly.type
_entity_poly.pdbx_seq_one_letter_code
_entity_poly.pdbx_strand_id
1 'polypeptide(L)'
;TLDRSSAASDVYKRQVQLRPWVERADWLLDLHSMHEPGAPLLLTGVLPRNIALARRLKAPQHVIVDAGHKDGVRMRDFAQFGDPAREDACALLIECGFHGDPAARDVARDMVARMLVESGVVDAADIPTGWLRPDPAAQRVLEVTDAVVAPSMDLTFSQPWQGLETLDKAGSVIGWADGQPIVSPYDRCTLVMPSLRQLKPGVTVVRLARDYAG
;
A
#
# COMPACT_ATOMS: atom_id res chain seq x y z
N THR A 1 18.75 25.45 1.09
CA THR A 1 19.18 24.15 0.61
C THR A 1 19.42 23.25 1.81
N LEU A 2 18.40 22.49 2.23
CA LEU A 2 18.58 21.38 3.17
C LEU A 2 19.53 20.37 2.51
N ASP A 3 20.64 20.13 3.17
CA ASP A 3 21.68 19.24 2.71
C ASP A 3 21.11 17.81 2.58
N ARG A 4 21.02 17.32 1.35
CA ARG A 4 20.54 15.96 1.06
C ARG A 4 21.41 14.88 1.73
N SER A 5 22.66 15.17 2.05
CA SER A 5 23.57 14.28 2.77
C SER A 5 23.14 14.11 4.23
N SER A 6 22.65 15.16 4.89
CA SER A 6 22.16 15.11 6.26
C SER A 6 20.86 14.31 6.38
N ALA A 7 19.91 14.53 5.46
CA ALA A 7 18.63 13.80 5.47
C ALA A 7 18.82 12.29 5.24
N ALA A 8 19.67 11.88 4.30
CA ALA A 8 20.00 10.47 4.08
C ALA A 8 20.69 9.85 5.29
N SER A 9 21.58 10.60 5.96
CA SER A 9 22.24 10.18 7.21
C SER A 9 21.23 9.98 8.34
N ASP A 10 20.22 10.86 8.46
CA ASP A 10 19.22 10.77 9.53
C ASP A 10 18.24 9.63 9.30
N VAL A 11 17.83 9.37 8.05
CA VAL A 11 17.06 8.18 7.67
C VAL A 11 17.80 6.91 8.02
N TYR A 12 19.08 6.82 7.67
CA TYR A 12 19.92 5.65 8.01
C TYR A 12 20.04 5.44 9.52
N LYS A 13 20.32 6.50 10.29
CA LYS A 13 20.36 6.43 11.76
C LYS A 13 19.04 5.93 12.34
N ARG A 14 17.92 6.40 11.80
CA ARG A 14 16.59 5.96 12.25
C ARG A 14 16.33 4.50 11.94
N GLN A 15 16.73 4.03 10.76
CA GLN A 15 16.63 2.61 10.40
C GLN A 15 17.44 1.73 11.36
N VAL A 16 18.68 2.13 11.70
CA VAL A 16 19.52 1.40 12.66
C VAL A 16 18.86 1.32 14.05
N GLN A 17 18.22 2.40 14.50
CA GLN A 17 17.49 2.43 15.78
C GLN A 17 16.24 1.56 15.79
N LEU A 18 15.51 1.49 14.68
CA LEU A 18 14.25 0.72 14.57
C LEU A 18 14.51 -0.77 14.34
N ARG A 19 15.59 -1.11 13.67
CA ARG A 19 15.92 -2.48 13.26
C ARG A 19 15.79 -3.52 14.38
N PRO A 20 16.34 -3.33 15.60
CA PRO A 20 16.23 -4.33 16.66
C PRO A 20 14.79 -4.59 17.12
N TRP A 21 13.91 -3.59 16.99
CA TRP A 21 12.50 -3.70 17.34
C TRP A 21 11.74 -4.48 16.25
N VAL A 22 12.01 -4.15 14.98
CA VAL A 22 11.41 -4.82 13.83
C VAL A 22 11.81 -6.30 13.78
N GLU A 23 13.09 -6.62 14.05
CA GLU A 23 13.61 -8.00 14.06
C GLU A 23 13.04 -8.87 15.20
N ARG A 24 12.47 -8.25 16.24
CA ARG A 24 11.87 -8.95 17.39
C ARG A 24 10.35 -8.99 17.36
N ALA A 25 9.73 -8.23 16.49
CA ALA A 25 8.28 -8.15 16.41
C ALA A 25 7.70 -9.37 15.68
N ASP A 26 6.60 -9.90 16.17
CA ASP A 26 5.82 -10.94 15.49
C ASP A 26 4.83 -10.33 14.50
N TRP A 27 4.26 -9.16 14.85
CA TRP A 27 3.34 -8.43 14.00
C TRP A 27 3.79 -7.00 13.78
N LEU A 28 3.59 -6.49 12.54
CA LEU A 28 3.96 -5.14 12.13
C LEU A 28 2.82 -4.49 11.35
N LEU A 29 2.45 -3.28 11.73
CA LEU A 29 1.59 -2.40 10.95
C LEU A 29 2.33 -1.11 10.61
N ASP A 30 2.55 -0.90 9.30
CA ASP A 30 3.20 0.30 8.77
C ASP A 30 2.13 1.28 8.31
N LEU A 31 2.06 2.46 8.96
CA LEU A 31 1.01 3.46 8.73
C LEU A 31 1.51 4.53 7.76
N HIS A 32 0.88 4.61 6.61
CA HIS A 32 1.13 5.59 5.57
C HIS A 32 -0.11 6.41 5.23
N SER A 33 0.08 7.45 4.45
CA SER A 33 -0.96 8.20 3.78
C SER A 33 -0.50 8.66 2.40
N MET A 34 -1.44 8.93 1.48
CA MET A 34 -1.16 9.17 0.07
C MET A 34 -1.01 10.65 -0.26
N HIS A 35 -0.20 10.94 -1.28
CA HIS A 35 -0.06 12.28 -1.86
C HIS A 35 -1.28 12.71 -2.70
N GLU A 36 -2.01 11.74 -3.26
CA GLU A 36 -3.21 11.98 -4.05
C GLU A 36 -4.46 11.58 -3.26
N PRO A 37 -5.60 12.26 -3.47
CA PRO A 37 -6.88 11.82 -2.96
C PRO A 37 -7.19 10.40 -3.43
N GLY A 38 -7.65 9.54 -2.50
CA GLY A 38 -7.99 8.17 -2.80
C GLY A 38 -8.55 7.44 -1.57
N ALA A 39 -9.30 6.38 -1.81
CA ALA A 39 -9.81 5.55 -0.74
C ALA A 39 -8.67 4.82 -0.02
N PRO A 40 -8.80 4.56 1.29
CA PRO A 40 -7.82 3.77 2.03
C PRO A 40 -7.62 2.39 1.41
N LEU A 41 -6.38 1.90 1.45
CA LEU A 41 -6.04 0.57 0.95
C LEU A 41 -4.95 -0.09 1.79
N LEU A 42 -5.03 -1.43 1.90
CA LEU A 42 -4.13 -2.24 2.70
C LEU A 42 -3.24 -3.07 1.79
N LEU A 43 -1.93 -2.89 1.87
CA LEU A 43 -0.95 -3.66 1.09
C LEU A 43 -0.43 -4.82 1.94
N THR A 44 -0.61 -6.05 1.42
CA THR A 44 -0.28 -7.29 2.15
C THR A 44 1.05 -7.91 1.77
N GLY A 45 1.64 -7.52 0.64
CA GLY A 45 2.62 -8.37 -0.01
C GLY A 45 1.96 -9.60 -0.64
N VAL A 46 2.77 -10.58 -0.99
CA VAL A 46 2.32 -11.80 -1.68
C VAL A 46 2.17 -13.00 -0.74
N LEU A 47 2.56 -12.87 0.52
CA LEU A 47 2.53 -14.00 1.47
C LEU A 47 1.09 -14.31 1.91
N PRO A 48 0.64 -15.57 1.78
CA PRO A 48 -0.74 -15.97 2.10
C PRO A 48 -1.19 -15.58 3.51
N ARG A 49 -0.30 -15.67 4.51
CA ARG A 49 -0.60 -15.30 5.91
C ARG A 49 -1.02 -13.82 6.07
N ASN A 50 -0.37 -12.92 5.31
CA ASN A 50 -0.69 -11.49 5.35
C ASN A 50 -2.04 -11.20 4.65
N ILE A 51 -2.33 -11.90 3.55
CA ILE A 51 -3.61 -11.82 2.86
C ILE A 51 -4.73 -12.33 3.78
N ALA A 52 -4.49 -13.47 4.45
CA ALA A 52 -5.44 -14.03 5.42
C ALA A 52 -5.67 -13.07 6.60
N LEU A 53 -4.61 -12.46 7.14
CA LEU A 53 -4.74 -11.45 8.19
C LEU A 53 -5.57 -10.24 7.72
N ALA A 54 -5.30 -9.70 6.53
CA ALA A 54 -6.06 -8.58 5.97
C ALA A 54 -7.57 -8.89 5.87
N ARG A 55 -7.91 -10.13 5.48
CA ARG A 55 -9.31 -10.61 5.44
C ARG A 55 -9.94 -10.69 6.84
N ARG A 56 -9.21 -11.16 7.86
CA ARG A 56 -9.72 -11.20 9.24
C ARG A 56 -9.94 -9.82 9.85
N LEU A 57 -9.09 -8.85 9.51
CA LEU A 57 -9.27 -7.45 9.93
C LEU A 57 -10.51 -6.78 9.35
N LYS A 58 -11.04 -7.28 8.22
CA LYS A 58 -12.25 -6.81 7.51
C LYS A 58 -12.21 -5.36 7.01
N ALA A 59 -11.17 -4.60 7.30
CA ALA A 59 -10.97 -3.22 6.88
C ALA A 59 -9.52 -3.00 6.43
N PRO A 60 -9.25 -1.98 5.60
CA PRO A 60 -10.22 -1.19 4.83
C PRO A 60 -10.92 -2.02 3.73
N GLN A 61 -11.80 -1.38 2.96
CA GLN A 61 -12.52 -2.07 1.86
C GLN A 61 -11.58 -2.63 0.78
N HIS A 62 -10.44 -2.00 0.53
CA HIS A 62 -9.53 -2.38 -0.55
C HIS A 62 -8.26 -3.01 0.01
N VAL A 63 -7.97 -4.21 -0.44
CA VAL A 63 -6.76 -4.99 -0.12
C VAL A 63 -5.96 -5.20 -1.38
N ILE A 64 -4.68 -4.86 -1.35
CA ILE A 64 -3.77 -4.91 -2.50
C ILE A 64 -2.68 -5.95 -2.24
N VAL A 65 -2.68 -7.00 -3.04
CA VAL A 65 -1.63 -8.01 -3.11
C VAL A 65 -0.58 -7.50 -4.09
N ASP A 66 0.57 -7.05 -3.57
CA ASP A 66 1.64 -6.41 -4.36
C ASP A 66 3.00 -6.92 -3.91
N ALA A 67 3.77 -7.50 -4.83
CA ALA A 67 5.14 -7.96 -4.58
C ALA A 67 6.12 -6.84 -4.17
N GLY A 68 5.73 -5.58 -4.34
CA GLY A 68 6.54 -4.44 -3.93
C GLY A 68 7.39 -3.84 -5.05
N HIS A 69 8.35 -3.00 -4.67
CA HIS A 69 9.31 -2.38 -5.60
C HIS A 69 10.52 -3.29 -5.79
N LYS A 70 11.17 -3.16 -6.96
CA LYS A 70 12.45 -3.83 -7.23
C LYS A 70 13.62 -3.19 -6.46
N ASP A 71 13.48 -1.92 -6.08
CA ASP A 71 14.52 -1.14 -5.42
C ASP A 71 14.26 -1.07 -3.90
N GLY A 72 15.06 -1.81 -3.14
CA GLY A 72 15.00 -1.84 -1.68
C GLY A 72 13.94 -2.79 -1.11
N VAL A 73 14.07 -3.07 0.18
CA VAL A 73 13.15 -3.91 0.95
C VAL A 73 12.30 -3.00 1.83
N ARG A 74 10.99 -3.10 1.71
CA ARG A 74 10.07 -2.40 2.61
C ARG A 74 10.14 -3.00 4.01
N MET A 75 9.82 -2.23 5.03
CA MET A 75 9.77 -2.72 6.42
C MET A 75 8.82 -3.91 6.56
N ARG A 76 7.70 -3.91 5.83
CA ARG A 76 6.74 -5.02 5.73
C ARG A 76 7.36 -6.33 5.22
N ASP A 77 8.37 -6.25 4.37
CA ASP A 77 9.01 -7.41 3.72
C ASP A 77 10.41 -7.71 4.31
N PHE A 78 10.78 -7.03 5.40
CA PHE A 78 12.10 -7.14 6.01
C PHE A 78 12.16 -8.30 7.01
N ALA A 79 13.31 -8.99 7.07
CA ALA A 79 13.62 -10.09 8.00
C ALA A 79 12.51 -11.18 8.01
N GLN A 80 11.99 -11.55 9.19
CA GLN A 80 10.96 -12.58 9.36
C GLN A 80 9.66 -12.29 8.60
N PHE A 81 9.37 -11.03 8.32
CA PHE A 81 8.16 -10.63 7.61
C PHE A 81 8.20 -11.00 6.12
N GLY A 82 9.40 -11.04 5.51
CA GLY A 82 9.59 -11.50 4.14
C GLY A 82 9.86 -13.00 4.00
N ASP A 83 10.11 -13.71 5.10
CA ASP A 83 10.42 -15.14 5.08
C ASP A 83 9.15 -15.99 4.99
N PRO A 84 8.93 -16.76 3.90
CA PRO A 84 7.75 -17.60 3.76
C PRO A 84 7.69 -18.76 4.78
N ALA A 85 8.81 -19.14 5.39
CA ALA A 85 8.86 -20.19 6.40
C ALA A 85 8.40 -19.75 7.81
N ARG A 86 8.29 -18.43 8.04
CA ARG A 86 7.87 -17.85 9.32
C ARG A 86 6.36 -17.61 9.31
N GLU A 87 5.58 -18.62 9.63
CA GLU A 87 4.11 -18.57 9.62
C GLU A 87 3.51 -17.67 10.72
N ASP A 88 4.26 -17.43 11.78
CA ASP A 88 3.91 -16.63 12.96
C ASP A 88 4.10 -15.11 12.76
N ALA A 89 4.92 -14.71 11.79
CA ALA A 89 5.24 -13.31 11.55
C ALA A 89 4.32 -12.69 10.47
N CYS A 90 3.56 -11.67 10.84
CA CYS A 90 2.65 -10.97 9.92
C CYS A 90 2.99 -9.49 9.82
N ALA A 91 2.96 -8.94 8.61
CA ALA A 91 3.18 -7.52 8.37
C ALA A 91 2.24 -6.96 7.31
N LEU A 92 1.68 -5.80 7.59
CA LEU A 92 0.78 -5.06 6.71
C LEU A 92 1.23 -3.60 6.61
N LEU A 93 0.99 -2.99 5.45
CA LEU A 93 1.14 -1.56 5.24
C LEU A 93 -0.22 -0.98 4.85
N ILE A 94 -0.68 0.05 5.55
CA ILE A 94 -1.91 0.75 5.19
C ILE A 94 -1.61 2.15 4.66
N GLU A 95 -2.21 2.48 3.52
CA GLU A 95 -2.41 3.84 3.04
C GLU A 95 -3.76 4.32 3.56
N CYS A 96 -3.73 5.20 4.57
CA CYS A 96 -4.92 5.63 5.31
C CYS A 96 -5.81 6.62 4.55
N GLY A 97 -5.45 7.01 3.35
CA GLY A 97 -6.10 8.05 2.56
C GLY A 97 -5.18 9.24 2.30
N PHE A 98 -5.73 10.36 1.87
CA PHE A 98 -4.98 11.56 1.48
C PHE A 98 -4.36 12.28 2.68
N HIS A 99 -3.12 12.75 2.57
CA HIS A 99 -2.40 13.49 3.63
C HIS A 99 -3.17 14.70 4.18
N GLY A 100 -3.91 15.39 3.32
CA GLY A 100 -4.68 16.59 3.69
C GLY A 100 -6.05 16.29 4.28
N ASP A 101 -6.48 15.02 4.32
CA ASP A 101 -7.79 14.62 4.86
C ASP A 101 -7.66 14.20 6.33
N PRO A 102 -8.30 14.93 7.27
CA PRO A 102 -8.34 14.52 8.69
C PRO A 102 -8.89 13.10 8.91
N ALA A 103 -9.74 12.59 8.01
CA ALA A 103 -10.30 11.24 8.09
C ALA A 103 -9.23 10.15 8.01
N ALA A 104 -8.07 10.41 7.39
CA ALA A 104 -6.94 9.48 7.34
C ALA A 104 -6.45 9.07 8.74
N ARG A 105 -6.50 9.99 9.71
CA ARG A 105 -6.18 9.70 11.11
C ARG A 105 -7.14 8.68 11.73
N ASP A 106 -8.42 8.77 11.41
CA ASP A 106 -9.42 7.88 11.98
C ASP A 106 -9.34 6.49 11.34
N VAL A 107 -8.95 6.40 10.06
CA VAL A 107 -8.59 5.13 9.42
C VAL A 107 -7.35 4.50 10.08
N ALA A 108 -6.32 5.30 10.37
CA ALA A 108 -5.13 4.81 11.07
C ALA A 108 -5.49 4.24 12.47
N ARG A 109 -6.34 4.94 13.23
CA ARG A 109 -6.81 4.48 14.56
C ARG A 109 -7.59 3.17 14.46
N ASP A 110 -8.51 3.07 13.50
CA ASP A 110 -9.28 1.85 13.26
C ASP A 110 -8.37 0.66 12.96
N MET A 111 -7.38 0.84 12.09
CA MET A 111 -6.44 -0.24 11.76
C MET A 111 -5.55 -0.64 12.92
N VAL A 112 -5.06 0.32 13.72
CA VAL A 112 -4.30 0.02 14.94
C VAL A 112 -5.18 -0.79 15.91
N ALA A 113 -6.41 -0.35 16.14
CA ALA A 113 -7.34 -1.04 17.04
C ALA A 113 -7.63 -2.48 16.56
N ARG A 114 -7.92 -2.67 15.27
CA ARG A 114 -8.15 -4.00 14.68
C ARG A 114 -6.94 -4.91 14.81
N MET A 115 -5.74 -4.40 14.54
CA MET A 115 -4.49 -5.18 14.69
C MET A 115 -4.25 -5.61 16.14
N LEU A 116 -4.45 -4.71 17.11
CA LEU A 116 -4.28 -5.00 18.52
C LEU A 116 -5.28 -6.05 19.03
N VAL A 117 -6.54 -5.94 18.61
CA VAL A 117 -7.58 -6.93 18.97
C VAL A 117 -7.31 -8.27 18.30
N GLU A 118 -7.02 -8.28 17.01
CA GLU A 118 -6.78 -9.51 16.24
C GLU A 118 -5.52 -10.26 16.70
N SER A 119 -4.50 -9.53 17.17
CA SER A 119 -3.29 -10.13 17.76
C SER A 119 -3.50 -10.67 19.17
N GLY A 120 -4.63 -10.37 19.81
CA GLY A 120 -4.92 -10.76 21.19
C GLY A 120 -4.16 -9.97 22.26
N VAL A 121 -3.49 -8.87 21.88
CA VAL A 121 -2.73 -8.02 22.83
C VAL A 121 -3.67 -7.13 23.65
N VAL A 122 -4.84 -6.77 23.09
CA VAL A 122 -5.83 -5.90 23.73
C VAL A 122 -7.22 -6.48 23.49
N ASP A 123 -8.07 -6.50 24.51
CA ASP A 123 -9.46 -6.85 24.34
C ASP A 123 -10.23 -5.72 23.65
N ALA A 124 -11.21 -6.07 22.83
CA ALA A 124 -12.02 -5.08 22.10
C ALA A 124 -12.72 -4.08 23.04
N ALA A 125 -13.04 -4.50 24.27
CA ALA A 125 -13.64 -3.64 25.29
C ALA A 125 -12.70 -2.55 25.80
N ASP A 126 -11.39 -2.74 25.69
CA ASP A 126 -10.37 -1.79 26.14
C ASP A 126 -9.96 -0.78 25.03
N ILE A 127 -10.46 -0.97 23.83
CA ILE A 127 -10.22 -0.03 22.73
C ILE A 127 -10.97 1.29 23.00
N PRO A 128 -10.31 2.45 22.86
CA PRO A 128 -10.96 3.74 23.05
C PRO A 128 -12.19 3.90 22.15
N THR A 129 -13.27 4.45 22.71
CA THR A 129 -14.53 4.69 22.00
C THR A 129 -14.27 5.48 20.71
N GLY A 130 -14.84 5.00 19.60
CA GLY A 130 -14.74 5.64 18.28
C GLY A 130 -13.47 5.30 17.49
N TRP A 131 -12.58 4.45 18.02
CA TRP A 131 -11.45 3.95 17.23
C TRP A 131 -11.89 2.83 16.29
N LEU A 132 -12.63 1.83 16.76
CA LEU A 132 -13.21 0.80 15.90
C LEU A 132 -14.37 1.39 15.11
N ARG A 133 -14.28 1.30 13.80
CA ARG A 133 -15.32 1.73 12.86
C ARG A 133 -16.15 0.53 12.41
N PRO A 134 -17.39 0.75 11.94
CA PRO A 134 -18.18 -0.31 11.31
C PRO A 134 -17.42 -0.98 10.18
N ASP A 135 -17.58 -2.28 10.03
CA ASP A 135 -17.00 -3.02 8.93
C ASP A 135 -17.53 -2.47 7.58
N PRO A 136 -16.69 -2.33 6.54
CA PRO A 136 -17.18 -2.05 5.19
C PRO A 136 -18.06 -3.20 4.69
N ALA A 137 -18.89 -2.93 3.69
CA ALA A 137 -19.85 -3.89 3.17
C ALA A 137 -19.19 -5.20 2.67
N ALA A 138 -18.07 -5.08 1.98
CA ALA A 138 -17.25 -6.21 1.54
C ALA A 138 -15.83 -5.71 1.25
N GLN A 139 -14.83 -6.55 1.49
CA GLN A 139 -13.47 -6.30 1.01
C GLN A 139 -13.35 -6.72 -0.45
N ARG A 140 -12.71 -5.85 -1.24
CA ARG A 140 -12.23 -6.17 -2.58
C ARG A 140 -10.74 -6.41 -2.52
N VAL A 141 -10.31 -7.61 -2.91
CA VAL A 141 -8.89 -7.98 -2.96
C VAL A 141 -8.42 -7.89 -4.40
N LEU A 142 -7.36 -7.12 -4.63
CA LEU A 142 -6.76 -6.87 -5.94
C LEU A 142 -5.32 -7.38 -5.97
N GLU A 143 -4.95 -8.04 -7.06
CA GLU A 143 -3.58 -8.48 -7.33
C GLU A 143 -2.92 -7.53 -8.32
N VAL A 144 -1.80 -6.92 -7.94
CA VAL A 144 -0.96 -6.13 -8.85
C VAL A 144 -0.23 -7.08 -9.79
N THR A 145 -0.43 -6.89 -11.09
CA THR A 145 0.23 -7.68 -12.13
C THR A 145 1.39 -6.95 -12.76
N ASP A 146 1.28 -5.61 -12.86
CA ASP A 146 2.24 -4.76 -13.54
C ASP A 146 2.40 -3.41 -12.84
N ALA A 147 3.54 -2.77 -13.07
CA ALA A 147 3.81 -1.41 -12.64
C ALA A 147 4.29 -0.58 -13.84
N VAL A 148 3.64 0.54 -14.07
CA VAL A 148 4.10 1.53 -15.05
C VAL A 148 5.19 2.36 -14.40
N VAL A 149 6.42 2.17 -14.88
CA VAL A 149 7.61 2.91 -14.43
C VAL A 149 7.92 3.99 -15.45
N ALA A 150 8.08 5.23 -15.01
CA ALA A 150 8.39 6.34 -15.90
C ALA A 150 9.76 6.15 -16.55
N PRO A 151 9.85 6.09 -17.90
CA PRO A 151 11.13 5.98 -18.60
C PRO A 151 11.88 7.33 -18.59
N SER A 152 11.14 8.44 -18.57
CA SER A 152 11.66 9.80 -18.61
C SER A 152 10.74 10.77 -17.86
N MET A 153 10.97 12.08 -18.02
CA MET A 153 10.06 13.14 -17.55
C MET A 153 8.90 13.40 -18.52
N ASP A 154 8.93 12.83 -19.73
CA ASP A 154 7.85 12.95 -20.71
C ASP A 154 6.83 11.83 -20.53
N LEU A 155 6.05 11.95 -19.45
CA LEU A 155 4.93 11.07 -19.16
C LEU A 155 3.72 11.88 -18.72
N THR A 156 2.57 11.58 -19.33
CA THR A 156 1.29 12.23 -19.00
C THR A 156 0.18 11.19 -18.91
N PHE A 157 -0.81 11.44 -18.06
CA PHE A 157 -2.03 10.65 -18.03
C PHE A 157 -3.06 11.20 -19.03
N SER A 158 -3.94 10.31 -19.54
CA SER A 158 -5.02 10.68 -20.47
C SER A 158 -6.12 11.52 -19.80
N GLN A 159 -6.24 11.40 -18.46
CA GLN A 159 -7.15 12.16 -17.62
C GLN A 159 -6.61 12.16 -16.18
N PRO A 160 -7.17 12.95 -15.27
CA PRO A 160 -6.79 12.94 -13.86
C PRO A 160 -7.32 11.68 -13.16
N TRP A 161 -6.64 10.54 -13.37
CA TRP A 161 -6.98 9.27 -12.77
C TRP A 161 -7.02 9.34 -11.25
N GLN A 162 -8.06 8.77 -10.68
CA GLN A 162 -8.12 8.49 -9.24
C GLN A 162 -7.72 7.04 -8.96
N GLY A 163 -7.19 6.79 -7.77
CA GLY A 163 -6.89 5.42 -7.35
C GLY A 163 -8.14 4.55 -7.32
N LEU A 164 -7.97 3.29 -7.71
CA LEU A 164 -9.00 2.24 -7.75
C LEU A 164 -10.05 2.38 -8.89
N GLU A 165 -9.87 3.32 -9.82
CA GLU A 165 -10.63 3.31 -11.05
C GLU A 165 -10.35 2.07 -11.87
N THR A 166 -11.39 1.47 -12.46
CA THR A 166 -11.29 0.26 -13.26
C THR A 166 -11.59 0.56 -14.72
N LEU A 167 -10.68 0.19 -15.61
CA LEU A 167 -10.83 0.26 -17.06
C LEU A 167 -11.46 -1.02 -17.56
N ASP A 168 -12.61 -0.93 -18.24
CA ASP A 168 -13.41 -2.09 -18.61
C ASP A 168 -12.75 -2.96 -19.68
N LYS A 169 -11.98 -2.36 -20.59
CA LYS A 169 -11.42 -3.05 -21.77
C LYS A 169 -9.89 -2.98 -21.82
N ALA A 170 -9.29 -4.10 -22.22
CA ALA A 170 -7.92 -4.15 -22.66
C ALA A 170 -7.65 -3.12 -23.77
N GLY A 171 -6.47 -2.53 -23.78
CA GLY A 171 -6.11 -1.48 -24.74
C GLY A 171 -6.65 -0.09 -24.42
N SER A 172 -7.39 0.10 -23.32
CA SER A 172 -7.80 1.44 -22.86
C SER A 172 -6.58 2.28 -22.52
N VAL A 173 -6.51 3.51 -23.05
CA VAL A 173 -5.35 4.40 -22.89
C VAL A 173 -5.34 4.98 -21.48
N ILE A 174 -4.27 4.72 -20.74
CA ILE A 174 -3.99 5.27 -19.41
C ILE A 174 -3.25 6.61 -19.53
N GLY A 175 -2.33 6.69 -20.50
CA GLY A 175 -1.50 7.87 -20.72
C GLY A 175 -0.49 7.65 -21.83
N TRP A 176 0.54 8.47 -21.86
CA TRP A 176 1.63 8.40 -22.85
C TRP A 176 2.97 8.60 -22.15
N ALA A 177 3.99 7.88 -22.61
CA ALA A 177 5.38 8.07 -22.20
C ALA A 177 6.27 8.13 -23.47
N ASP A 178 7.08 9.17 -23.61
CA ASP A 178 7.93 9.40 -24.78
C ASP A 178 7.15 9.26 -26.10
N GLY A 179 5.91 9.77 -26.14
CA GLY A 179 5.02 9.70 -27.28
C GLY A 179 4.37 8.32 -27.54
N GLN A 180 4.66 7.30 -26.73
CA GLN A 180 4.07 5.96 -26.84
C GLN A 180 2.90 5.79 -25.88
N PRO A 181 1.78 5.17 -26.30
CA PRO A 181 0.63 4.98 -25.44
C PRO A 181 0.94 3.95 -24.34
N ILE A 182 0.52 4.27 -23.13
CA ILE A 182 0.42 3.34 -22.01
C ILE A 182 -1.02 2.84 -21.97
N VAL A 183 -1.23 1.53 -22.10
CA VAL A 183 -2.57 0.95 -22.19
C VAL A 183 -2.80 -0.13 -21.14
N SER A 184 -4.08 -0.35 -20.79
CA SER A 184 -4.46 -1.48 -19.93
C SER A 184 -4.17 -2.82 -20.62
N PRO A 185 -3.50 -3.77 -19.96
CA PRO A 185 -3.11 -5.04 -20.57
C PRO A 185 -4.25 -6.06 -20.67
N TYR A 186 -5.34 -5.87 -19.93
CA TYR A 186 -6.49 -6.78 -19.88
C TYR A 186 -7.79 -6.03 -19.54
N ASP A 187 -8.91 -6.72 -19.73
CA ASP A 187 -10.24 -6.23 -19.33
C ASP A 187 -10.34 -6.08 -17.80
N ARG A 188 -11.08 -5.09 -17.34
CA ARG A 188 -11.28 -4.78 -15.91
C ARG A 188 -9.99 -4.49 -15.15
N CYS A 189 -9.06 -3.81 -15.81
CA CYS A 189 -7.81 -3.36 -15.21
C CYS A 189 -8.06 -2.22 -14.21
N THR A 190 -7.67 -2.41 -12.95
CA THR A 190 -7.80 -1.40 -11.89
C THR A 190 -6.49 -0.67 -11.69
N LEU A 191 -6.54 0.66 -11.65
CA LEU A 191 -5.40 1.53 -11.42
C LEU A 191 -5.16 1.71 -9.92
N VAL A 192 -4.00 1.34 -9.43
CA VAL A 192 -3.64 1.47 -8.01
C VAL A 192 -2.62 2.59 -7.84
N MET A 193 -3.01 3.60 -7.04
CA MET A 193 -2.19 4.76 -6.68
C MET A 193 -1.57 5.50 -7.88
N PRO A 194 -2.36 5.93 -8.89
CA PRO A 194 -1.83 6.74 -9.98
C PRO A 194 -1.37 8.10 -9.45
N SER A 195 -0.13 8.50 -9.76
CA SER A 195 0.39 9.83 -9.38
C SER A 195 1.58 10.23 -10.25
N LEU A 196 1.60 11.49 -10.65
CA LEU A 196 2.73 12.14 -11.33
C LEU A 196 3.47 13.15 -10.43
N ARG A 197 3.10 13.28 -9.16
CA ARG A 197 3.71 14.28 -8.26
C ARG A 197 5.21 14.07 -8.02
N GLN A 198 5.66 12.84 -8.11
CA GLN A 198 7.08 12.49 -7.93
C GLN A 198 7.69 11.99 -9.23
N LEU A 199 7.15 12.42 -10.39
CA LEU A 199 7.59 11.98 -11.69
C LEU A 199 9.10 12.21 -11.85
N LYS A 200 9.82 11.14 -12.11
CA LYS A 200 11.23 11.10 -12.52
C LYS A 200 11.52 9.73 -13.14
N PRO A 201 12.55 9.58 -13.97
CA PRO A 201 12.94 8.29 -14.49
C PRO A 201 13.11 7.24 -13.38
N GLY A 202 12.57 6.05 -13.59
CA GLY A 202 12.64 4.93 -12.65
C GLY A 202 11.56 4.92 -11.57
N VAL A 203 10.69 5.95 -11.46
CA VAL A 203 9.58 5.95 -10.48
C VAL A 203 8.35 5.25 -11.04
N THR A 204 7.73 4.41 -10.23
CA THR A 204 6.41 3.86 -10.53
C THR A 204 5.34 4.96 -10.42
N VAL A 205 4.58 5.18 -11.51
CA VAL A 205 3.53 6.20 -11.59
C VAL A 205 2.12 5.63 -11.40
N VAL A 206 1.93 4.34 -11.68
CA VAL A 206 0.67 3.61 -11.41
C VAL A 206 0.96 2.12 -11.41
N ARG A 207 0.23 1.35 -10.59
CA ARG A 207 0.19 -0.11 -10.64
C ARG A 207 -1.10 -0.56 -11.30
N LEU A 208 -1.01 -1.64 -12.07
CA LEU A 208 -2.13 -2.25 -12.76
C LEU A 208 -2.53 -3.52 -12.03
N ALA A 209 -3.80 -3.63 -11.68
CA ALA A 209 -4.28 -4.73 -10.85
C ALA A 209 -5.58 -5.33 -11.40
N ARG A 210 -5.80 -6.59 -11.08
CA ARG A 210 -7.05 -7.33 -11.34
C ARG A 210 -7.62 -7.88 -10.03
N ASP A 211 -8.86 -8.35 -10.06
CA ASP A 211 -9.45 -9.04 -8.91
C ASP A 211 -8.62 -10.28 -8.59
N TYR A 212 -8.30 -10.48 -7.31
CA TYR A 212 -7.48 -11.61 -6.82
C TYR A 212 -8.29 -12.91 -6.86
N ALA A 213 -7.74 -13.94 -7.49
CA ALA A 213 -8.43 -15.21 -7.74
C ALA A 213 -8.21 -16.28 -6.65
N GLY A 214 -7.45 -15.94 -5.55
CA GLY A 214 -7.11 -16.89 -4.48
C GLY A 214 -7.90 -16.76 -3.19
#